data_5c3329491a635c3c835f932fff8e6ba8
#
_entry.id   5c3329491a635c3c835f932fff8e6ba8
#
_cell.length_a   1.000
_cell.length_b   1.000
_cell.length_c   1.000
_cell.angle_alpha   90.00
_cell.angle_beta   90.00
_cell.angle_gamma   90.00
#
_symmetry.space_group_name_H-M   'P 1'
#
loop_
_entity.id
_entity.type
_entity.pdbx_description
1 polymer ?
#
loop_
_entity_poly.entity_id
_entity_poly.type
_entity_poly.pdbx_seq_one_letter_code
_entity_poly.pdbx_strand_id
1 'polypeptide(L)'
;MNRNVSILEITKGKKIAVINNIRFTGKRLVHWDDVKEYLKAYVGKSYRVEETNDIIYIGNDLPNEYTGSVYTYSLKGTAAKAKANASQGLPEMIKIAVGRHFRENSSEKHHRNAALGWYRYDSGFALPVYGPNEKIERFNVFHASLLVRHDENGRMYLYDIMDIKKETGNPLEPQKLYTT
;
A
#
# COMPACT_ATOMS: atom_id res chain seq x y z
N MET A 1 16.34 5.23 5.26
CA MET A 1 15.03 5.67 4.77
C MET A 1 14.27 6.30 5.93
N ASN A 2 13.97 7.57 5.82
CA ASN A 2 13.21 8.29 6.85
C ASN A 2 11.72 8.27 6.48
N ARG A 3 10.93 7.52 7.26
CA ARG A 3 9.49 7.38 7.04
C ARG A 3 8.70 7.94 8.21
N ASN A 4 7.69 8.71 7.92
CA ASN A 4 6.79 9.27 8.93
C ASN A 4 5.40 8.64 8.77
N VAL A 5 5.29 7.41 9.26
CA VAL A 5 4.06 6.60 9.15
C VAL A 5 3.70 6.04 10.51
N SER A 6 2.43 6.12 10.85
CA SER A 6 1.88 5.58 12.09
C SER A 6 0.66 4.70 11.79
N ILE A 7 0.30 3.85 12.75
CA ILE A 7 -0.91 3.03 12.67
C ILE A 7 -1.94 3.62 13.62
N LEU A 8 -3.16 3.84 13.11
CA LEU A 8 -4.27 4.38 13.88
C LEU A 8 -5.47 3.43 13.82
N GLU A 9 -6.07 3.16 14.96
CA GLU A 9 -7.36 2.47 15.02
C GLU A 9 -8.47 3.52 14.92
N ILE A 10 -9.24 3.50 13.81
CA ILE A 10 -10.26 4.51 13.51
C ILE A 10 -11.65 4.15 14.01
N THR A 11 -11.96 2.84 14.03
CA THR A 11 -13.14 2.27 14.67
C THR A 11 -12.72 0.99 15.35
N LYS A 12 -13.55 0.43 16.21
CA LYS A 12 -13.20 -0.80 16.91
C LYS A 12 -12.76 -1.89 15.95
N GLY A 13 -11.49 -2.29 16.05
CA GLY A 13 -10.89 -3.33 15.25
C GLY A 13 -10.44 -2.92 13.85
N LYS A 14 -10.72 -1.70 13.39
CA LYS A 14 -10.28 -1.22 12.08
C LYS A 14 -9.08 -0.29 12.21
N LYS A 15 -7.97 -0.69 11.59
CA LYS A 15 -6.72 0.09 11.59
C LYS A 15 -6.38 0.60 10.21
N ILE A 16 -5.69 1.73 10.15
CA ILE A 16 -5.14 2.30 8.91
C ILE A 16 -3.69 2.73 9.12
N ALA A 17 -2.93 2.74 8.03
CA ALA A 17 -1.59 3.31 8.00
C ALA A 17 -1.68 4.80 7.67
N VAL A 18 -1.33 5.66 8.62
CA VAL A 18 -1.35 7.11 8.43
C VAL A 18 0.02 7.56 7.95
N ILE A 19 0.06 8.07 6.72
CA ILE A 19 1.26 8.60 6.09
C ILE A 19 1.23 10.11 6.29
N ASN A 20 2.18 10.64 7.07
CA ASN A 20 2.11 12.01 7.56
C ASN A 20 2.73 13.05 6.60
N ASN A 21 3.10 12.63 5.38
CA ASN A 21 3.64 13.55 4.38
C ASN A 21 3.31 13.09 2.96
N ILE A 22 3.30 14.03 2.04
CA ILE A 22 3.24 13.76 0.61
C ILE A 22 4.66 13.87 0.06
N ARG A 23 5.24 12.73 -0.29
CA ARG A 23 6.60 12.67 -0.85
C ARG A 23 6.60 12.81 -2.37
N PHE A 24 5.65 12.13 -3.02
CA PHE A 24 5.54 12.11 -4.47
C PHE A 24 4.52 13.14 -4.91
N THR A 25 5.03 14.32 -5.25
CA THR A 25 4.22 15.45 -5.69
C THR A 25 4.26 15.53 -7.22
N GLY A 26 3.17 15.89 -7.81
CA GLY A 26 3.07 16.10 -9.25
C GLY A 26 1.69 16.64 -9.52
N LYS A 27 1.58 17.72 -10.29
CA LYS A 27 0.27 18.33 -10.56
C LYS A 27 -0.58 17.52 -11.53
N ARG A 28 0.05 16.81 -12.47
CA ARG A 28 -0.66 16.08 -13.52
C ARG A 28 -0.21 14.63 -13.67
N LEU A 29 1.08 14.36 -13.50
CA LEU A 29 1.67 13.05 -13.67
C LEU A 29 2.54 12.68 -12.49
N VAL A 30 2.47 11.41 -12.10
CA VAL A 30 3.36 10.85 -11.10
C VAL A 30 4.68 10.46 -11.79
N HIS A 31 5.80 10.85 -11.19
CA HIS A 31 7.12 10.38 -11.60
C HIS A 31 7.38 9.00 -11.01
N TRP A 32 6.93 7.96 -11.72
CA TRP A 32 7.01 6.58 -11.24
C TRP A 32 8.44 6.08 -11.04
N ASP A 33 9.42 6.65 -11.75
CA ASP A 33 10.83 6.31 -11.52
C ASP A 33 11.29 6.66 -10.10
N ASP A 34 10.80 7.77 -9.54
CA ASP A 34 11.12 8.16 -8.17
C ASP A 34 10.49 7.20 -7.17
N VAL A 35 9.26 6.76 -7.42
CA VAL A 35 8.58 5.75 -6.61
C VAL A 35 9.33 4.43 -6.66
N LYS A 36 9.77 4.03 -7.85
CA LYS A 36 10.55 2.82 -8.07
C LYS A 36 11.84 2.83 -7.26
N GLU A 37 12.60 3.92 -7.31
CA GLU A 37 13.82 4.06 -6.51
C GLU A 37 13.55 3.98 -5.01
N TYR A 38 12.47 4.61 -4.56
CA TYR A 38 12.05 4.54 -3.15
C TYR A 38 11.77 3.10 -2.72
N LEU A 39 11.04 2.34 -3.54
CA LEU A 39 10.66 0.95 -3.25
C LEU A 39 11.85 -0.01 -3.15
N LYS A 40 12.96 0.29 -3.80
CA LYS A 40 14.17 -0.53 -3.75
C LYS A 40 14.70 -0.71 -2.32
N ALA A 41 14.46 0.25 -1.45
CA ALA A 41 14.89 0.17 -0.05
C ALA A 41 14.15 -0.90 0.75
N TYR A 42 12.99 -1.36 0.29
CA TYR A 42 12.25 -2.46 0.94
C TYR A 42 12.73 -3.84 0.49
N VAL A 43 13.39 -3.95 -0.66
CA VAL A 43 13.80 -5.24 -1.23
C VAL A 43 14.68 -6.00 -0.26
N GLY A 44 14.36 -7.28 -0.06
CA GLY A 44 15.05 -8.14 0.89
C GLY A 44 14.47 -8.14 2.31
N LYS A 45 13.53 -7.26 2.59
CA LYS A 45 12.84 -7.20 3.88
C LYS A 45 11.58 -8.06 3.87
N SER A 46 11.06 -8.36 5.06
CA SER A 46 9.79 -9.06 5.23
C SER A 46 8.98 -8.45 6.36
N TYR A 47 7.67 -8.62 6.29
CA TYR A 47 6.74 -8.05 7.27
C TYR A 47 5.66 -9.08 7.60
N ARG A 48 5.20 -9.06 8.84
CA ARG A 48 4.18 -10.00 9.33
C ARG A 48 2.80 -9.37 9.27
N VAL A 49 1.84 -10.11 8.72
CA VAL A 49 0.41 -9.80 8.80
C VAL A 49 -0.08 -10.22 10.19
N GLU A 50 -0.55 -9.29 11.01
CA GLU A 50 -0.96 -9.59 12.39
C GLU A 50 -2.13 -10.57 12.47
N GLU A 51 -3.13 -10.43 11.59
CA GLU A 51 -4.34 -11.26 11.62
C GLU A 51 -4.04 -12.74 11.34
N THR A 52 -3.16 -13.04 10.40
CA THR A 52 -2.91 -14.41 9.90
C THR A 52 -1.55 -14.97 10.31
N ASN A 53 -0.63 -14.13 10.81
CA ASN A 53 0.78 -14.44 11.03
C ASN A 53 1.56 -14.78 9.75
N ASP A 54 1.00 -14.49 8.59
CA ASP A 54 1.71 -14.66 7.32
C ASP A 54 2.92 -13.73 7.28
N ILE A 55 4.01 -14.20 6.71
CA ILE A 55 5.20 -13.38 6.45
C ILE A 55 5.21 -13.02 4.97
N ILE A 56 5.16 -11.72 4.69
CA ILE A 56 5.17 -11.19 3.32
C ILE A 56 6.56 -10.63 3.04
N TYR A 57 7.22 -11.20 2.05
CA TYR A 57 8.55 -10.79 1.61
C TYR A 57 8.45 -9.72 0.53
N ILE A 58 9.47 -8.89 0.45
CA ILE A 58 9.61 -7.90 -0.63
C ILE A 58 10.73 -8.39 -1.54
N GLY A 59 10.35 -8.85 -2.71
CA GLY A 59 11.28 -9.34 -3.73
C GLY A 59 11.77 -8.25 -4.68
N ASN A 60 12.72 -8.60 -5.53
CA ASN A 60 13.30 -7.70 -6.52
C ASN A 60 12.28 -7.21 -7.55
N ASP A 61 11.19 -7.92 -7.73
CA ASP A 61 10.16 -7.61 -8.72
C ASP A 61 9.22 -6.48 -8.28
N LEU A 62 9.10 -6.23 -6.97
CA LEU A 62 8.11 -5.24 -6.48
C LEU A 62 8.30 -3.85 -7.10
N PRO A 63 9.51 -3.26 -7.14
CA PRO A 63 9.64 -1.91 -7.70
C PRO A 63 9.11 -1.79 -9.13
N ASN A 64 9.39 -2.76 -9.99
CA ASN A 64 8.91 -2.77 -11.37
C ASN A 64 7.41 -3.01 -11.47
N GLU A 65 6.89 -3.99 -10.74
CA GLU A 65 5.46 -4.35 -10.81
C GLU A 65 4.59 -3.25 -10.21
N TYR A 66 4.97 -2.71 -9.08
CA TYR A 66 4.23 -1.64 -8.42
C TYR A 66 4.09 -0.39 -9.32
N THR A 67 5.14 -0.04 -10.04
CA THR A 67 5.17 1.17 -10.86
C THR A 67 4.76 0.95 -12.31
N GLY A 68 4.75 -0.29 -12.78
CA GLY A 68 4.49 -0.62 -14.20
C GLY A 68 3.41 -1.66 -14.45
N SER A 69 2.61 -2.03 -13.45
CA SER A 69 1.53 -3.01 -13.64
C SER A 69 0.35 -2.42 -14.42
N VAL A 70 -0.55 -3.30 -14.89
CA VAL A 70 -1.81 -2.87 -15.50
C VAL A 70 -2.66 -2.05 -14.55
N TYR A 71 -2.58 -2.33 -13.26
CA TYR A 71 -3.29 -1.58 -12.22
C TYR A 71 -2.74 -0.16 -12.07
N THR A 72 -1.45 0.03 -12.30
CA THR A 72 -0.81 1.36 -12.25
C THR A 72 -1.10 2.16 -13.50
N TYR A 73 -1.01 1.55 -14.68
CA TYR A 73 -1.30 2.25 -15.94
C TYR A 73 -2.72 2.76 -16.04
N SER A 74 -3.67 2.09 -15.42
CA SER A 74 -5.08 2.51 -15.43
C SER A 74 -5.36 3.69 -14.48
N LEU A 75 -4.45 4.01 -13.56
CA LEU A 75 -4.65 5.06 -12.57
C LEU A 75 -4.36 6.44 -13.14
N LYS A 76 -5.21 7.40 -12.77
CA LYS A 76 -5.08 8.80 -13.17
C LYS A 76 -5.38 9.72 -11.98
N GLY A 77 -4.79 10.91 -11.99
CA GLY A 77 -5.09 11.97 -11.02
C GLY A 77 -4.87 11.55 -9.57
N THR A 78 -5.89 11.72 -8.76
CA THR A 78 -5.84 11.45 -7.31
C THR A 78 -5.49 10.02 -6.97
N ALA A 79 -6.00 9.04 -7.71
CA ALA A 79 -5.72 7.63 -7.48
C ALA A 79 -4.26 7.28 -7.77
N ALA A 80 -3.67 7.82 -8.82
CA ALA A 80 -2.26 7.65 -9.13
C ALA A 80 -1.36 8.23 -8.04
N LYS A 81 -1.65 9.44 -7.59
CA LYS A 81 -0.95 10.08 -6.46
C LYS A 81 -1.09 9.27 -5.18
N ALA A 82 -2.28 8.76 -4.91
CA ALA A 82 -2.53 7.94 -3.73
C ALA A 82 -1.66 6.68 -3.76
N LYS A 83 -1.60 5.97 -4.88
CA LYS A 83 -0.75 4.79 -5.03
C LYS A 83 0.74 5.13 -4.85
N ALA A 84 1.19 6.22 -5.47
CA ALA A 84 2.58 6.66 -5.35
C ALA A 84 2.96 6.90 -3.89
N ASN A 85 2.12 7.61 -3.14
CA ASN A 85 2.39 7.94 -1.75
C ASN A 85 2.13 6.78 -0.79
N ALA A 86 1.26 5.83 -1.14
CA ALA A 86 1.04 4.61 -0.38
C ALA A 86 2.32 3.77 -0.25
N SER A 87 3.24 3.90 -1.18
CA SER A 87 4.54 3.21 -1.13
C SER A 87 5.29 3.49 0.18
N GLN A 88 5.08 4.66 0.78
CA GLN A 88 5.71 5.03 2.03
C GLN A 88 5.21 4.20 3.23
N GLY A 89 4.00 3.66 3.15
CA GLY A 89 3.35 2.94 4.23
C GLY A 89 3.15 1.45 3.98
N LEU A 90 3.83 0.84 3.00
CA LEU A 90 3.66 -0.58 2.70
C LEU A 90 3.92 -1.51 3.90
N PRO A 91 4.97 -1.32 4.71
CA PRO A 91 5.18 -2.15 5.89
C PRO A 91 4.00 -2.13 6.85
N GLU A 92 3.46 -0.96 7.14
CA GLU A 92 2.34 -0.77 8.04
C GLU A 92 1.04 -1.32 7.43
N MET A 93 0.84 -1.14 6.12
CA MET A 93 -0.32 -1.69 5.41
C MET A 93 -0.31 -3.22 5.43
N ILE A 94 0.84 -3.86 5.30
CA ILE A 94 0.97 -5.32 5.43
C ILE A 94 0.63 -5.74 6.85
N LYS A 95 1.20 -5.08 7.84
CA LYS A 95 1.01 -5.41 9.25
C LYS A 95 -0.47 -5.44 9.65
N ILE A 96 -1.26 -4.46 9.19
CA ILE A 96 -2.67 -4.31 9.54
C ILE A 96 -3.64 -4.99 8.56
N ALA A 97 -3.13 -5.63 7.52
CA ALA A 97 -3.96 -6.25 6.48
C ALA A 97 -4.88 -7.33 7.06
N VAL A 98 -6.08 -7.44 6.49
CA VAL A 98 -7.14 -8.34 6.94
C VAL A 98 -7.83 -8.99 5.74
N GLY A 99 -8.68 -9.98 6.00
CA GLY A 99 -9.57 -10.53 4.98
C GLY A 99 -8.86 -11.30 3.87
N ARG A 100 -7.89 -12.13 4.21
CA ARG A 100 -7.13 -12.90 3.21
C ARG A 100 -8.05 -13.76 2.34
N HIS A 101 -7.91 -13.62 1.01
CA HIS A 101 -8.59 -14.43 0.02
C HIS A 101 -7.59 -15.12 -0.90
N PHE A 102 -7.78 -16.41 -1.11
CA PHE A 102 -6.95 -17.21 -2.01
C PHE A 102 -7.56 -17.28 -3.41
N ARG A 103 -6.69 -17.27 -4.45
CA ARG A 103 -7.05 -17.56 -5.84
C ARG A 103 -5.96 -18.39 -6.49
N GLU A 104 -6.35 -19.42 -7.26
CA GLU A 104 -5.42 -20.20 -8.04
C GLU A 104 -4.78 -19.34 -9.13
N ASN A 105 -3.50 -19.67 -9.45
CA ASN A 105 -2.81 -19.03 -10.57
C ASN A 105 -3.22 -19.68 -11.87
N SER A 106 -3.82 -18.92 -12.79
CA SER A 106 -4.19 -19.36 -14.12
C SER A 106 -3.27 -18.81 -15.22
N SER A 107 -2.25 -18.02 -14.85
CA SER A 107 -1.35 -17.37 -15.79
C SER A 107 -0.01 -18.11 -15.92
N GLU A 108 0.38 -18.45 -17.14
CA GLU A 108 1.69 -19.05 -17.41
C GLU A 108 2.84 -18.09 -17.11
N LYS A 109 2.63 -16.78 -17.23
CA LYS A 109 3.61 -15.76 -16.89
C LYS A 109 4.16 -15.91 -15.47
N HIS A 110 3.31 -16.37 -14.55
CA HIS A 110 3.64 -16.52 -13.13
C HIS A 110 3.73 -17.98 -12.71
N HIS A 111 4.08 -18.88 -13.64
CA HIS A 111 4.12 -20.31 -13.37
C HIS A 111 4.95 -20.69 -12.14
N ARG A 112 6.13 -20.09 -11.96
CA ARG A 112 7.00 -20.36 -10.81
C ARG A 112 6.76 -19.41 -9.63
N ASN A 113 6.68 -18.10 -9.91
CA ASN A 113 6.61 -17.10 -8.86
C ASN A 113 5.25 -16.98 -8.18
N ALA A 114 4.21 -17.58 -8.78
CA ALA A 114 2.89 -17.72 -8.18
C ALA A 114 2.38 -19.17 -8.33
N ALA A 115 3.27 -20.16 -8.26
CA ALA A 115 2.93 -21.58 -8.46
C ALA A 115 1.86 -22.07 -7.48
N LEU A 116 1.88 -21.59 -6.23
CA LEU A 116 0.91 -21.93 -5.20
C LEU A 116 -0.28 -20.96 -5.16
N GLY A 117 -0.40 -20.07 -6.14
CA GLY A 117 -1.53 -19.17 -6.32
C GLY A 117 -1.29 -17.75 -5.81
N TRP A 118 -2.39 -17.03 -5.63
CA TRP A 118 -2.42 -15.63 -5.22
C TRP A 118 -3.25 -15.45 -3.96
N TYR A 119 -2.82 -14.49 -3.14
CA TYR A 119 -3.62 -14.02 -2.01
C TYR A 119 -3.91 -12.54 -2.19
N ARG A 120 -5.08 -12.13 -1.73
CA ARG A 120 -5.47 -10.73 -1.60
C ARG A 120 -5.80 -10.45 -0.14
N TYR A 121 -5.37 -9.28 0.32
CA TYR A 121 -5.67 -8.77 1.66
C TYR A 121 -6.29 -7.39 1.51
N ASP A 122 -7.23 -7.08 2.40
CA ASP A 122 -7.74 -5.72 2.51
C ASP A 122 -6.87 -4.92 3.46
N SER A 123 -6.58 -3.69 3.09
CA SER A 123 -5.83 -2.76 3.92
C SER A 123 -6.29 -1.33 3.68
N GLY A 124 -5.68 -0.39 4.35
CA GLY A 124 -6.04 1.00 4.19
C GLY A 124 -4.91 1.93 4.62
N PHE A 125 -4.96 3.13 4.08
CA PHE A 125 -3.99 4.17 4.41
C PHE A 125 -4.65 5.55 4.37
N ALA A 126 -4.01 6.52 4.97
CA ALA A 126 -4.47 7.91 4.94
C ALA A 126 -3.34 8.82 4.52
N LEU A 127 -3.70 9.84 3.74
CA LEU A 127 -2.78 10.86 3.23
C LEU A 127 -3.21 12.24 3.67
N PRO A 128 -2.27 13.14 4.02
CA PRO A 128 -2.60 14.49 4.44
C PRO A 128 -3.08 15.34 3.27
N VAL A 129 -4.02 16.24 3.58
CA VAL A 129 -4.45 17.31 2.69
C VAL A 129 -4.05 18.61 3.33
N TYR A 130 -3.27 19.42 2.61
CA TYR A 130 -2.75 20.67 3.12
C TYR A 130 -3.69 21.83 2.79
N GLY A 131 -3.92 22.70 3.77
CA GLY A 131 -4.64 23.95 3.62
C GLY A 131 -3.77 25.11 3.13
N PRO A 132 -4.33 26.34 3.10
CA PRO A 132 -3.64 27.50 2.53
C PRO A 132 -2.28 27.84 3.14
N ASN A 133 -2.03 27.51 4.39
CA ASN A 133 -0.80 27.84 5.11
C ASN A 133 0.16 26.62 5.24
N GLU A 134 0.08 25.68 4.32
CA GLU A 134 0.86 24.43 4.33
C GLU A 134 0.65 23.58 5.61
N LYS A 135 -0.43 23.87 6.34
CA LYS A 135 -0.83 23.05 7.50
C LYS A 135 -1.75 21.92 7.05
N ILE A 136 -1.63 20.78 7.72
CA ILE A 136 -2.52 19.65 7.44
C ILE A 136 -3.93 20.03 7.90
N GLU A 137 -4.86 20.07 6.96
CA GLU A 137 -6.27 20.39 7.18
C GLU A 137 -7.07 19.16 7.58
N ARG A 138 -6.77 18.03 6.91
CA ARG A 138 -7.42 16.75 7.15
C ARG A 138 -6.58 15.63 6.54
N PHE A 139 -6.98 14.38 6.77
CA PHE A 139 -6.45 13.21 6.08
C PHE A 139 -7.55 12.54 5.27
N ASN A 140 -7.28 12.25 4.02
CA ASN A 140 -8.15 11.41 3.21
C ASN A 140 -7.79 9.95 3.45
N VAL A 141 -8.81 9.12 3.66
CA VAL A 141 -8.67 7.68 3.89
C VAL A 141 -8.91 6.93 2.58
N PHE A 142 -8.05 5.96 2.30
CA PHE A 142 -8.13 5.12 1.12
C PHE A 142 -8.18 3.65 1.51
N HIS A 143 -9.00 2.89 0.81
CA HIS A 143 -8.95 1.44 0.81
C HIS A 143 -7.97 0.97 -0.27
N ALA A 144 -7.26 -0.13 0.00
CA ALA A 144 -6.42 -0.79 -0.99
C ALA A 144 -6.44 -2.31 -0.77
N SER A 145 -6.27 -3.05 -1.84
CA SER A 145 -6.06 -4.50 -1.77
C SER A 145 -4.59 -4.80 -2.02
N LEU A 146 -3.99 -5.59 -1.14
CA LEU A 146 -2.64 -6.08 -1.32
C LEU A 146 -2.69 -7.36 -2.15
N LEU A 147 -1.97 -7.38 -3.27
CA LEU A 147 -1.86 -8.56 -4.12
C LEU A 147 -0.55 -9.27 -3.80
N VAL A 148 -0.65 -10.52 -3.36
CA VAL A 148 0.47 -11.30 -2.86
C VAL A 148 0.57 -12.59 -3.68
N ARG A 149 1.76 -12.84 -4.25
CA ARG A 149 2.04 -14.10 -4.93
C ARG A 149 2.60 -15.13 -3.95
N HIS A 150 2.20 -16.39 -4.12
CA HIS A 150 2.69 -17.51 -3.32
C HIS A 150 3.54 -18.37 -4.24
N ASP A 151 4.86 -18.38 -4.06
CA ASP A 151 5.78 -19.02 -4.98
C ASP A 151 5.91 -20.52 -4.76
N GLU A 152 6.68 -21.19 -5.63
CA GLU A 152 6.92 -22.62 -5.59
C GLU A 152 7.63 -23.11 -4.31
N ASN A 153 8.34 -22.20 -3.62
CA ASN A 153 9.05 -22.50 -2.37
C ASN A 153 8.21 -22.26 -1.12
N GLY A 154 6.94 -21.89 -1.28
CA GLY A 154 6.02 -21.63 -0.18
C GLY A 154 6.17 -20.26 0.44
N ARG A 155 6.87 -19.32 -0.19
CA ARG A 155 7.01 -17.95 0.28
C ARG A 155 5.98 -17.03 -0.35
N MET A 156 5.52 -16.08 0.42
CA MET A 156 4.56 -15.05 -0.02
C MET A 156 5.30 -13.74 -0.26
N TYR A 157 5.07 -13.15 -1.43
CA TYR A 157 5.70 -11.90 -1.84
C TYR A 157 4.65 -10.86 -2.22
N LEU A 158 4.81 -9.65 -1.73
CA LEU A 158 3.98 -8.54 -2.20
C LEU A 158 4.30 -8.28 -3.68
N TYR A 159 3.26 -8.32 -4.51
CA TYR A 159 3.38 -8.10 -5.96
C TYR A 159 2.97 -6.67 -6.33
N ASP A 160 1.83 -6.22 -5.80
CA ASP A 160 1.28 -4.91 -6.11
C ASP A 160 0.21 -4.52 -5.09
N ILE A 161 -0.25 -3.29 -5.15
CA ILE A 161 -1.50 -2.87 -4.50
C ILE A 161 -2.49 -2.45 -5.59
N MET A 162 -3.76 -2.72 -5.36
CA MET A 162 -4.81 -2.50 -6.35
C MET A 162 -6.10 -2.05 -5.69
N ASP A 163 -7.10 -1.75 -6.50
CA ASP A 163 -8.43 -1.34 -6.04
C ASP A 163 -8.37 -0.17 -5.04
N ILE A 164 -7.53 0.80 -5.34
CA ILE A 164 -7.36 1.98 -4.49
C ILE A 164 -8.60 2.86 -4.64
N LYS A 165 -9.31 3.03 -3.53
CA LYS A 165 -10.54 3.83 -3.48
C LYS A 165 -10.50 4.78 -2.30
N LYS A 166 -10.78 6.05 -2.56
CA LYS A 166 -10.99 7.03 -1.50
C LYS A 166 -12.31 6.72 -0.80
N GLU A 167 -12.27 6.61 0.52
CA GLU A 167 -13.48 6.40 1.29
C GLU A 167 -14.35 7.66 1.27
N THR A 168 -15.66 7.46 1.01
CA THR A 168 -16.65 8.51 1.05
C THR A 168 -17.23 8.58 2.46
N GLY A 169 -16.67 9.40 3.30
CA GLY A 169 -17.09 9.53 4.69
C GLY A 169 -16.40 10.70 5.34
N ASN A 170 -16.54 10.82 6.63
CA ASN A 170 -15.86 11.86 7.37
C ASN A 170 -14.35 11.65 7.30
N PRO A 171 -13.58 12.61 6.74
CA PRO A 171 -12.14 12.54 6.77
C PRO A 171 -11.62 12.58 8.20
N LEU A 172 -10.42 12.07 8.41
CA LEU A 172 -9.80 12.13 9.73
C LEU A 172 -9.32 13.54 10.03
N GLU A 173 -9.68 14.03 11.21
CA GLU A 173 -9.18 15.29 11.71
C GLU A 173 -7.75 15.12 12.24
N PRO A 174 -6.84 16.11 12.00
CA PRO A 174 -5.49 16.04 12.51
C PRO A 174 -5.39 15.81 14.01
N GLN A 175 -6.28 16.38 14.78
CA GLN A 175 -6.30 16.29 16.24
C GLN A 175 -6.55 14.86 16.76
N LYS A 176 -7.27 14.03 15.98
CA LYS A 176 -7.52 12.63 16.35
C LYS A 176 -6.29 11.74 16.22
N LEU A 177 -5.26 12.23 15.52
CA LEU A 177 -4.02 11.50 15.29
C LEU A 177 -3.04 11.64 16.46
N TYR A 178 -3.24 12.61 17.31
CA TYR A 178 -2.32 12.91 18.43
C TYR A 178 -2.84 12.49 19.79
N THR A 179 -4.00 11.86 19.85
CA THR A 179 -4.67 11.49 21.12
C THR A 179 -4.57 9.99 21.42
N THR A 180 -3.48 9.35 21.09
CA THR A 180 -3.22 7.96 21.51
C THR A 180 -2.16 7.92 22.59
#